data_75ef1673333e2a022e77f54fa41e8663
#
_entry.id   75ef1673333e2a022e77f54fa41e8663
#
_cell.length_a   1.000
_cell.length_b   1.000
_cell.length_c   1.000
_cell.angle_alpha   90.00
_cell.angle_beta   90.00
_cell.angle_gamma   90.00
#
_symmetry.space_group_name_H-M   'P 1'
#
loop_
_entity.id
_entity.type
_entity.pdbx_description
1 polymer ?
#
loop_
_entity_poly.entity_id
_entity_poly.type
_entity_poly.pdbx_seq_one_letter_code
_entity_poly.pdbx_strand_id
1 'polypeptide(L)'
;MRWDFVQLGELYEVHNGLSKGRQFFGRGYPFLSFSTVFNNWFLPKKLPDLVQSSDKERESYSILRGDVFVTRTSETMDELGMSSVALMDYPNATYNGFTKRLRPIDKKRILPEYIGYYLRCNEFRSKFIAFSTMTTRASLRNEDLLSIKVPVPPLDIQRRIADILSAYDDLIENNRKQIKLLEEAAQRLYKEWFVDLRFPGHEHTRIVDGVPEGWEKKQLSDIVEVKYGKDHKSIPDGNVPVYGSGGLMRKCNQMLYKGESVLIPRKGSLNNIIYVDEAFWTVDTMFYTKMKWPNIGVFIYYFIKSFDMYAMNIGAAVPSMTTNTLNSINVIIPSCEILKNFQSTTKVYFRKIELLKRQIEMA
;
A
#
# COMPACT_ATOMS: atom_id res chain seq x y z
N MET A 1 3.58 -35.85 7.61
CA MET A 1 3.76 -36.28 6.20
C MET A 1 5.12 -35.84 5.71
N ARG A 2 5.92 -36.75 5.12
CA ARG A 2 7.24 -36.43 4.56
C ARG A 2 7.02 -36.25 3.06
N TRP A 3 7.22 -35.04 2.54
CA TRP A 3 7.11 -34.76 1.10
C TRP A 3 8.45 -34.98 0.41
N ASP A 4 8.42 -35.32 -0.88
CA ASP A 4 9.63 -35.45 -1.68
C ASP A 4 10.20 -34.06 -1.96
N PHE A 5 11.50 -33.92 -1.78
CA PHE A 5 12.26 -32.71 -2.14
C PHE A 5 12.97 -32.94 -3.46
N VAL A 6 12.56 -32.19 -4.48
CA VAL A 6 13.02 -32.33 -5.86
C VAL A 6 13.82 -31.08 -6.26
N GLN A 7 14.89 -31.25 -7.01
CA GLN A 7 15.67 -30.12 -7.51
C GLN A 7 14.85 -29.30 -8.51
N LEU A 8 15.00 -27.96 -8.49
CA LEU A 8 14.33 -27.11 -9.47
C LEU A 8 14.67 -27.50 -10.91
N GLY A 9 15.90 -27.98 -11.18
CA GLY A 9 16.31 -28.46 -12.49
C GLY A 9 15.61 -29.72 -12.99
N GLU A 10 14.97 -30.50 -12.12
CA GLU A 10 14.11 -31.61 -12.50
C GLU A 10 12.68 -31.18 -12.84
N LEU A 11 12.30 -29.97 -12.47
CA LEU A 11 10.96 -29.40 -12.67
C LEU A 11 10.93 -28.35 -13.78
N TYR A 12 12.04 -27.64 -13.99
CA TYR A 12 12.08 -26.44 -14.83
C TYR A 12 13.34 -26.37 -15.70
N GLU A 13 13.16 -25.87 -16.92
CA GLU A 13 14.22 -25.35 -17.77
C GLU A 13 14.42 -23.85 -17.55
N VAL A 14 15.70 -23.40 -17.50
CA VAL A 14 16.02 -21.99 -17.26
C VAL A 14 16.46 -21.29 -18.54
N HIS A 15 15.89 -20.09 -18.78
CA HIS A 15 16.28 -19.21 -19.88
C HIS A 15 16.49 -17.78 -19.41
N ASN A 16 17.48 -17.08 -19.99
CA ASN A 16 17.68 -15.65 -19.74
C ASN A 16 16.67 -14.83 -20.56
N GLY A 17 16.38 -13.59 -20.09
CA GLY A 17 15.46 -12.72 -20.77
C GLY A 17 16.07 -11.86 -21.87
N LEU A 18 15.22 -11.11 -22.56
CA LEU A 18 15.54 -10.22 -23.65
C LEU A 18 16.33 -8.99 -23.16
N SER A 19 17.50 -8.76 -23.76
CA SER A 19 18.31 -7.56 -23.54
C SER A 19 18.20 -6.63 -24.74
N LYS A 20 17.73 -5.39 -24.50
CA LYS A 20 17.59 -4.36 -25.54
C LYS A 20 18.08 -3.00 -25.07
N GLY A 21 18.46 -2.14 -26.00
CA GLY A 21 18.80 -0.74 -25.74
C GLY A 21 17.59 0.08 -25.29
N ARG A 22 17.85 1.15 -24.54
CA ARG A 22 16.82 2.00 -23.92
C ARG A 22 15.80 2.56 -24.92
N GLN A 23 16.21 2.81 -26.17
CA GLN A 23 15.39 3.38 -27.24
C GLN A 23 14.23 2.47 -27.71
N PHE A 24 14.25 1.17 -27.37
CA PHE A 24 13.22 0.21 -27.77
C PHE A 24 12.06 0.08 -26.76
N PHE A 25 12.16 0.72 -25.59
CA PHE A 25 11.15 0.66 -24.55
C PHE A 25 10.07 1.75 -24.68
N GLY A 26 8.92 1.53 -24.03
CA GLY A 26 7.80 2.48 -23.97
C GLY A 26 6.78 2.35 -25.09
N ARG A 27 7.01 1.51 -26.10
CA ARG A 27 6.09 1.26 -27.23
C ARG A 27 6.25 -0.16 -27.77
N GLY A 28 5.25 -0.64 -28.49
CA GLY A 28 5.26 -1.96 -29.13
C GLY A 28 4.43 -2.99 -28.37
N TYR A 29 5.02 -4.12 -27.98
CA TYR A 29 4.35 -5.27 -27.39
C TYR A 29 4.53 -5.33 -25.87
N PRO A 30 3.64 -6.07 -25.16
CA PRO A 30 3.73 -6.19 -23.70
C PRO A 30 5.10 -6.71 -23.26
N PHE A 31 5.59 -6.15 -22.16
CA PHE A 31 6.91 -6.45 -21.63
C PHE A 31 6.89 -6.65 -20.13
N LEU A 32 7.44 -7.77 -19.68
CA LEU A 32 7.62 -8.04 -18.26
C LEU A 32 8.92 -7.42 -17.78
N SER A 33 8.81 -6.33 -17.05
CA SER A 33 9.94 -5.61 -16.47
C SER A 33 10.45 -6.27 -15.19
N PHE A 34 11.66 -5.91 -14.77
CA PHE A 34 12.23 -6.31 -13.49
C PHE A 34 11.34 -5.91 -12.31
N SER A 35 10.86 -4.67 -12.28
CA SER A 35 10.01 -4.16 -11.21
C SER A 35 8.69 -4.92 -11.11
N THR A 36 8.10 -5.33 -12.23
CA THR A 36 6.87 -6.15 -12.22
C THR A 36 7.12 -7.52 -11.60
N VAL A 37 8.24 -8.19 -11.92
CA VAL A 37 8.62 -9.46 -11.27
C VAL A 37 8.90 -9.25 -9.79
N PHE A 38 9.63 -8.22 -9.44
CA PHE A 38 10.02 -7.93 -8.06
C PHE A 38 8.82 -7.70 -7.13
N ASN A 39 7.86 -6.89 -7.58
CA ASN A 39 6.75 -6.42 -6.75
C ASN A 39 5.52 -7.35 -6.72
N ASN A 40 5.45 -8.39 -7.57
CA ASN A 40 4.27 -9.23 -7.68
C ASN A 40 4.60 -10.71 -7.47
N TRP A 41 3.83 -11.40 -6.62
CA TRP A 41 3.93 -12.85 -6.43
C TRP A 41 3.45 -13.61 -7.67
N PHE A 42 2.40 -13.10 -8.28
CA PHE A 42 1.85 -13.56 -9.55
C PHE A 42 1.83 -12.41 -10.54
N LEU A 43 2.05 -12.69 -11.83
CA LEU A 43 2.04 -11.65 -12.84
C LEU A 43 0.66 -10.99 -12.94
N PRO A 44 0.58 -9.65 -13.05
CA PRO A 44 -0.68 -8.95 -13.22
C PRO A 44 -1.32 -9.34 -14.56
N LYS A 45 -2.66 -9.38 -14.62
CA LYS A 45 -3.40 -9.73 -15.85
C LYS A 45 -2.98 -8.93 -17.08
N LYS A 46 -2.54 -7.69 -16.88
CA LYS A 46 -2.01 -6.81 -17.93
C LYS A 46 -0.62 -6.32 -17.52
N LEU A 47 0.37 -6.57 -18.37
CA LEU A 47 1.73 -6.05 -18.16
C LEU A 47 1.75 -4.54 -18.44
N PRO A 48 2.31 -3.72 -17.53
CA PRO A 48 2.26 -2.26 -17.64
C PRO A 48 3.24 -1.70 -18.68
N ASP A 49 4.34 -2.42 -18.94
CA ASP A 49 5.43 -1.96 -19.78
C ASP A 49 5.33 -2.48 -21.21
N LEU A 50 5.97 -1.76 -22.14
CA LEU A 50 6.01 -2.11 -23.57
C LEU A 50 7.44 -2.12 -24.08
N VAL A 51 7.72 -2.99 -25.08
CA VAL A 51 8.99 -3.02 -25.81
C VAL A 51 8.77 -3.31 -27.30
N GLN A 52 9.57 -2.73 -28.14
CA GLN A 52 9.65 -3.11 -29.56
C GLN A 52 10.37 -4.45 -29.66
N SER A 53 9.66 -5.49 -30.09
CA SER A 53 10.19 -6.84 -30.28
C SER A 53 9.80 -7.39 -31.65
N SER A 54 10.70 -8.16 -32.26
CA SER A 54 10.44 -8.92 -33.49
C SER A 54 9.64 -10.19 -33.20
N ASP A 55 9.07 -10.80 -34.24
CA ASP A 55 8.33 -12.06 -34.11
C ASP A 55 9.20 -13.17 -33.50
N LYS A 56 10.45 -13.28 -33.94
CA LYS A 56 11.42 -14.27 -33.43
C LYS A 56 11.72 -14.03 -31.94
N GLU A 57 11.81 -12.77 -31.50
CA GLU A 57 12.02 -12.45 -30.08
C GLU A 57 10.78 -12.80 -29.26
N ARG A 58 9.57 -12.52 -29.75
CA ARG A 58 8.33 -12.88 -29.05
C ARG A 58 8.13 -14.39 -28.93
N GLU A 59 8.56 -15.15 -29.90
CA GLU A 59 8.57 -16.61 -29.85
C GLU A 59 9.58 -17.12 -28.81
N SER A 60 10.84 -16.69 -28.91
CA SER A 60 11.94 -17.13 -28.03
C SER A 60 11.75 -16.72 -26.56
N TYR A 61 11.26 -15.52 -26.31
CA TYR A 61 11.04 -14.96 -24.99
C TYR A 61 9.56 -14.93 -24.57
N SER A 62 8.76 -15.87 -25.12
CA SER A 62 7.33 -15.99 -24.78
C SER A 62 7.09 -16.22 -23.30
N ILE A 63 5.91 -15.79 -22.82
CA ILE A 63 5.44 -15.97 -21.43
C ILE A 63 4.19 -16.85 -21.46
N LEU A 64 4.28 -18.04 -20.87
CA LEU A 64 3.19 -19.01 -20.82
C LEU A 64 2.78 -19.28 -19.37
N ARG A 65 1.54 -19.77 -19.19
CA ARG A 65 1.07 -20.25 -17.89
C ARG A 65 2.03 -21.29 -17.30
N GLY A 66 2.42 -21.09 -16.06
CA GLY A 66 3.35 -21.93 -15.33
C GLY A 66 4.80 -21.45 -15.38
N ASP A 67 5.14 -20.49 -16.25
CA ASP A 67 6.46 -19.87 -16.24
C ASP A 67 6.68 -19.14 -14.90
N VAL A 68 7.83 -19.37 -14.29
CA VAL A 68 8.30 -18.67 -13.10
C VAL A 68 9.42 -17.72 -13.51
N PHE A 69 9.31 -16.47 -13.13
CA PHE A 69 10.34 -15.45 -13.35
C PHE A 69 11.05 -15.15 -12.04
N VAL A 70 12.38 -15.08 -12.05
CA VAL A 70 13.19 -14.73 -10.88
C VAL A 70 14.15 -13.60 -11.21
N THR A 71 14.34 -12.64 -10.30
CA THR A 71 15.32 -11.57 -10.44
C THR A 71 16.72 -12.17 -10.42
N ARG A 72 17.55 -11.79 -11.39
CA ARG A 72 18.85 -12.40 -11.64
C ARG A 72 20.01 -11.66 -10.95
N THR A 73 19.87 -10.35 -10.80
CA THR A 73 20.89 -9.47 -10.21
C THR A 73 20.21 -8.45 -9.31
N SER A 74 20.85 -8.10 -8.19
CA SER A 74 20.41 -7.02 -7.32
C SER A 74 21.61 -6.33 -6.67
N GLU A 75 21.38 -5.11 -6.17
CA GLU A 75 22.35 -4.38 -5.35
C GLU A 75 22.39 -4.92 -3.92
N THR A 76 21.31 -5.56 -3.47
CA THR A 76 21.19 -6.18 -2.15
C THR A 76 20.87 -7.66 -2.27
N MET A 77 21.33 -8.45 -1.30
CA MET A 77 21.08 -9.91 -1.24
C MET A 77 19.59 -10.22 -1.06
N ASP A 78 18.90 -9.41 -0.29
CA ASP A 78 17.48 -9.62 0.05
C ASP A 78 16.55 -9.50 -1.17
N GLU A 79 16.97 -8.78 -2.20
CA GLU A 79 16.21 -8.56 -3.42
C GLU A 79 16.52 -9.59 -4.53
N LEU A 80 17.62 -10.35 -4.38
CA LEU A 80 17.99 -11.35 -5.35
C LEU A 80 17.02 -12.54 -5.34
N GLY A 81 16.67 -13.06 -6.53
CA GLY A 81 15.79 -14.21 -6.68
C GLY A 81 14.34 -13.99 -6.27
N MET A 82 13.89 -12.75 -6.23
CA MET A 82 12.47 -12.47 -6.07
C MET A 82 11.71 -13.03 -7.26
N SER A 83 10.67 -13.83 -6.99
CA SER A 83 9.96 -14.58 -8.00
C SER A 83 8.58 -14.02 -8.33
N SER A 84 8.11 -14.25 -9.54
CA SER A 84 6.72 -14.01 -9.95
C SER A 84 6.26 -15.09 -10.93
N VAL A 85 5.03 -15.55 -10.82
CA VAL A 85 4.53 -16.69 -11.62
C VAL A 85 3.43 -16.25 -12.57
N ALA A 86 3.50 -16.76 -13.82
CA ALA A 86 2.47 -16.57 -14.82
C ALA A 86 1.30 -17.53 -14.58
N LEU A 87 0.11 -17.00 -14.22
CA LEU A 87 -1.11 -17.80 -14.08
C LEU A 87 -1.94 -17.89 -15.36
N MET A 88 -1.49 -17.27 -16.44
CA MET A 88 -2.11 -17.31 -17.77
C MET A 88 -1.04 -17.16 -18.85
N ASP A 89 -1.39 -17.40 -20.09
CA ASP A 89 -0.55 -17.07 -21.23
C ASP A 89 -0.61 -15.55 -21.50
N TYR A 90 0.55 -14.97 -21.89
CA TYR A 90 0.64 -13.56 -22.26
C TYR A 90 1.03 -13.42 -23.74
N PRO A 91 0.05 -13.32 -24.63
CA PRO A 91 0.30 -13.29 -26.07
C PRO A 91 1.22 -12.11 -26.46
N ASN A 92 2.21 -12.42 -27.30
CA ASN A 92 3.21 -11.45 -27.80
C ASN A 92 4.06 -10.76 -26.73
N ALA A 93 3.98 -11.16 -25.47
CA ALA A 93 4.80 -10.60 -24.40
C ALA A 93 6.22 -11.18 -24.42
N THR A 94 7.18 -10.35 -23.98
CA THR A 94 8.56 -10.76 -23.73
C THR A 94 8.98 -10.32 -22.32
N TYR A 95 10.12 -10.81 -21.81
CA TYR A 95 10.56 -10.53 -20.46
C TYR A 95 12.01 -10.02 -20.41
N ASN A 96 12.32 -9.27 -19.36
CA ASN A 96 13.54 -8.51 -19.16
C ASN A 96 14.79 -9.41 -18.98
N GLY A 97 15.93 -9.00 -19.56
CA GLY A 97 17.22 -9.67 -19.44
C GLY A 97 17.82 -9.72 -18.03
N PHE A 98 17.33 -8.90 -17.10
CA PHE A 98 17.68 -8.98 -15.67
C PHE A 98 16.84 -9.97 -14.87
N THR A 99 15.98 -10.74 -15.56
CA THR A 99 15.22 -11.85 -15.00
C THR A 99 15.58 -13.16 -15.70
N LYS A 100 15.39 -14.27 -15.00
CA LYS A 100 15.44 -15.63 -15.58
C LYS A 100 14.04 -16.19 -15.61
N ARG A 101 13.69 -16.87 -16.70
CA ARG A 101 12.46 -17.66 -16.81
C ARG A 101 12.77 -19.11 -16.47
N LEU A 102 12.02 -19.69 -15.58
CA LEU A 102 11.93 -21.12 -15.31
C LEU A 102 10.64 -21.61 -15.96
N ARG A 103 10.75 -22.41 -17.03
CA ARG A 103 9.59 -23.02 -17.72
C ARG A 103 9.40 -24.45 -17.27
N PRO A 104 8.20 -24.87 -16.84
CA PRO A 104 7.98 -26.23 -16.36
C PRO A 104 8.21 -27.26 -17.49
N ILE A 105 9.01 -28.29 -17.18
CA ILE A 105 9.26 -29.43 -18.07
C ILE A 105 7.99 -30.27 -18.18
N ASP A 106 7.34 -30.53 -17.03
CA ASP A 106 6.04 -31.19 -16.96
C ASP A 106 5.04 -30.35 -16.17
N LYS A 107 4.05 -29.80 -16.90
CA LYS A 107 2.98 -28.97 -16.31
C LYS A 107 2.06 -29.72 -15.34
N LYS A 108 2.09 -31.06 -15.34
CA LYS A 108 1.27 -31.91 -14.46
C LYS A 108 1.95 -32.22 -13.12
N ARG A 109 3.23 -31.87 -12.96
CA ARG A 109 4.00 -32.20 -11.74
C ARG A 109 3.92 -31.14 -10.66
N ILE A 110 3.79 -29.87 -11.05
CA ILE A 110 3.76 -28.76 -10.13
C ILE A 110 2.75 -27.69 -10.55
N LEU A 111 1.91 -27.24 -9.61
CA LEU A 111 0.92 -26.20 -9.86
C LEU A 111 1.57 -24.81 -9.78
N PRO A 112 1.30 -23.92 -10.76
CA PRO A 112 1.80 -22.54 -10.76
C PRO A 112 1.43 -21.78 -9.50
N GLU A 113 0.21 -21.93 -9.01
CA GLU A 113 -0.30 -21.28 -7.82
C GLU A 113 0.47 -21.72 -6.57
N TYR A 114 0.74 -23.01 -6.44
CA TYR A 114 1.48 -23.57 -5.30
C TYR A 114 2.93 -23.06 -5.27
N ILE A 115 3.64 -23.21 -6.40
CA ILE A 115 5.06 -22.83 -6.45
C ILE A 115 5.25 -21.33 -6.30
N GLY A 116 4.29 -20.51 -6.74
CA GLY A 116 4.32 -19.05 -6.56
C GLY A 116 4.38 -18.65 -5.09
N TYR A 117 3.60 -19.29 -4.24
CA TYR A 117 3.65 -19.08 -2.78
C TYR A 117 4.94 -19.63 -2.18
N TYR A 118 5.34 -20.85 -2.54
CA TYR A 118 6.53 -21.47 -1.94
C TYR A 118 7.81 -20.66 -2.22
N LEU A 119 8.02 -20.19 -3.45
CA LEU A 119 9.24 -19.45 -3.82
C LEU A 119 9.36 -18.06 -3.15
N ARG A 120 8.30 -17.57 -2.52
CA ARG A 120 8.29 -16.33 -1.74
C ARG A 120 8.29 -16.56 -0.23
N CYS A 121 8.12 -17.79 0.25
CA CYS A 121 8.12 -18.07 1.68
C CYS A 121 9.52 -17.90 2.30
N ASN A 122 9.57 -17.62 3.60
CA ASN A 122 10.82 -17.40 4.33
C ASN A 122 11.77 -18.58 4.26
N GLU A 123 11.25 -19.82 4.28
CA GLU A 123 12.05 -21.04 4.18
C GLU A 123 12.83 -21.09 2.86
N PHE A 124 12.16 -20.87 1.73
CA PHE A 124 12.80 -20.84 0.42
C PHE A 124 13.79 -19.68 0.31
N ARG A 125 13.38 -18.49 0.73
CA ARG A 125 14.20 -17.27 0.66
C ARG A 125 15.52 -17.44 1.43
N SER A 126 15.49 -18.01 2.62
CA SER A 126 16.68 -18.26 3.43
C SER A 126 17.64 -19.23 2.75
N LYS A 127 17.11 -20.33 2.16
CA LYS A 127 17.92 -21.29 1.38
C LYS A 127 18.51 -20.62 0.14
N PHE A 128 17.72 -19.82 -0.57
CA PHE A 128 18.15 -19.13 -1.77
C PHE A 128 19.30 -18.16 -1.53
N ILE A 129 19.23 -17.36 -0.47
CA ILE A 129 20.28 -16.41 -0.10
C ILE A 129 21.60 -17.13 0.24
N ALA A 130 21.53 -18.31 0.88
CA ALA A 130 22.71 -19.09 1.23
C ALA A 130 23.50 -19.61 0.00
N PHE A 131 22.88 -19.75 -1.17
CA PHE A 131 23.52 -20.16 -2.42
C PHE A 131 24.06 -18.98 -3.25
N SER A 132 23.74 -17.76 -2.89
CA SER A 132 24.16 -16.59 -3.66
C SER A 132 25.53 -16.10 -3.21
N THR A 133 26.40 -15.78 -4.17
CA THR A 133 27.73 -15.21 -3.91
C THR A 133 27.70 -13.70 -4.11
N MET A 134 28.15 -12.94 -3.10
CA MET A 134 28.39 -11.50 -3.25
C MET A 134 29.79 -11.24 -3.84
N THR A 135 29.78 -10.64 -5.04
CA THR A 135 30.94 -9.90 -5.59
C THR A 135 30.58 -8.40 -5.51
N THR A 136 30.80 -7.60 -6.56
CA THR A 136 30.34 -6.19 -6.65
C THR A 136 28.81 -6.07 -6.80
N ARG A 137 28.12 -7.14 -7.25
CA ARG A 137 26.66 -7.29 -7.30
C ARG A 137 26.30 -8.72 -7.01
N ALA A 138 25.22 -8.91 -6.25
CA ALA A 138 24.66 -10.24 -6.04
C ALA A 138 24.20 -10.80 -7.41
N SER A 139 24.66 -11.99 -7.76
CA SER A 139 24.38 -12.65 -9.05
C SER A 139 23.98 -14.11 -8.85
N LEU A 140 23.00 -14.55 -9.62
CA LEU A 140 22.43 -15.88 -9.56
C LEU A 140 22.90 -16.71 -10.77
N ARG A 141 23.71 -17.77 -10.53
CA ARG A 141 24.09 -18.73 -11.55
C ARG A 141 22.95 -19.72 -11.80
N ASN A 142 22.87 -20.27 -13.03
CA ASN A 142 21.84 -21.25 -13.37
C ASN A 142 21.98 -22.54 -12.56
N GLU A 143 23.20 -23.03 -12.39
CA GLU A 143 23.50 -24.25 -11.66
C GLU A 143 23.06 -24.14 -10.20
N ASP A 144 23.38 -23.04 -9.54
CA ASP A 144 23.00 -22.77 -8.15
C ASP A 144 21.46 -22.75 -8.01
N LEU A 145 20.75 -22.02 -8.91
CA LEU A 145 19.31 -21.96 -8.91
C LEU A 145 18.66 -23.33 -9.11
N LEU A 146 19.14 -24.09 -10.11
CA LEU A 146 18.57 -25.39 -10.48
C LEU A 146 18.88 -26.48 -9.44
N SER A 147 19.93 -26.34 -8.62
CA SER A 147 20.27 -27.27 -7.55
C SER A 147 19.39 -27.15 -6.30
N ILE A 148 18.66 -26.03 -6.14
CA ILE A 148 17.80 -25.82 -4.98
C ILE A 148 16.66 -26.82 -4.97
N LYS A 149 16.47 -27.48 -3.82
CA LYS A 149 15.40 -28.46 -3.64
C LYS A 149 14.15 -27.78 -3.10
N VAL A 150 13.01 -28.10 -3.71
CA VAL A 150 11.67 -27.65 -3.32
C VAL A 150 10.77 -28.85 -2.98
N PRO A 151 9.85 -28.75 -2.02
CA PRO A 151 8.91 -29.83 -1.73
C PRO A 151 7.87 -29.93 -2.86
N VAL A 152 7.59 -31.14 -3.28
CA VAL A 152 6.60 -31.46 -4.32
C VAL A 152 5.57 -32.44 -3.75
N PRO A 153 4.59 -31.94 -2.96
CA PRO A 153 3.50 -32.80 -2.49
C PRO A 153 2.60 -33.25 -3.65
N PRO A 154 1.70 -34.24 -3.43
CA PRO A 154 0.68 -34.61 -4.39
C PRO A 154 -0.14 -33.40 -4.87
N LEU A 155 -0.62 -33.42 -6.12
CA LEU A 155 -1.30 -32.27 -6.75
C LEU A 155 -2.56 -31.78 -5.99
N ASP A 156 -3.29 -32.70 -5.35
CA ASP A 156 -4.43 -32.36 -4.50
C ASP A 156 -4.02 -31.54 -3.27
N ILE A 157 -2.87 -31.88 -2.67
CA ILE A 157 -2.30 -31.12 -1.56
C ILE A 157 -1.77 -29.78 -2.03
N GLN A 158 -1.06 -29.74 -3.20
CA GLN A 158 -0.62 -28.46 -3.79
C GLN A 158 -1.79 -27.52 -4.03
N ARG A 159 -2.89 -28.05 -4.60
CA ARG A 159 -4.12 -27.28 -4.85
C ARG A 159 -4.71 -26.74 -3.55
N ARG A 160 -4.86 -27.62 -2.55
CA ARG A 160 -5.41 -27.22 -1.25
C ARG A 160 -4.58 -26.11 -0.57
N ILE A 161 -3.26 -26.19 -0.64
CA ILE A 161 -2.37 -25.14 -0.10
C ILE A 161 -2.59 -23.83 -0.88
N ALA A 162 -2.59 -23.89 -2.20
CA ALA A 162 -2.80 -22.73 -3.06
C ALA A 162 -4.17 -22.09 -2.83
N ASP A 163 -5.25 -22.88 -2.73
CA ASP A 163 -6.62 -22.40 -2.50
C ASP A 163 -6.76 -21.69 -1.15
N ILE A 164 -6.12 -22.22 -0.10
CA ILE A 164 -6.11 -21.56 1.23
C ILE A 164 -5.39 -20.22 1.15
N LEU A 165 -4.18 -20.17 0.58
CA LEU A 165 -3.38 -18.95 0.54
C LEU A 165 -4.01 -17.89 -0.37
N SER A 166 -4.55 -18.29 -1.53
CA SER A 166 -5.23 -17.35 -2.43
C SER A 166 -6.51 -16.77 -1.81
N ALA A 167 -7.22 -17.53 -0.96
CA ALA A 167 -8.38 -17.01 -0.24
C ALA A 167 -8.01 -15.89 0.73
N TYR A 168 -6.83 -15.95 1.37
CA TYR A 168 -6.31 -14.86 2.20
C TYR A 168 -5.91 -13.65 1.35
N ASP A 169 -5.24 -13.85 0.22
CA ASP A 169 -4.89 -12.75 -0.69
C ASP A 169 -6.15 -12.04 -1.22
N ASP A 170 -7.16 -12.80 -1.63
CA ASP A 170 -8.46 -12.28 -2.08
C ASP A 170 -9.17 -11.49 -0.97
N LEU A 171 -9.13 -11.99 0.27
CA LEU A 171 -9.67 -11.29 1.44
C LEU A 171 -8.96 -9.96 1.67
N ILE A 172 -7.63 -9.95 1.65
CA ILE A 172 -6.80 -8.76 1.82
C ILE A 172 -7.12 -7.73 0.72
N GLU A 173 -7.16 -8.15 -0.55
CA GLU A 173 -7.46 -7.27 -1.67
C GLU A 173 -8.88 -6.70 -1.59
N ASN A 174 -9.87 -7.54 -1.28
CA ASN A 174 -11.26 -7.12 -1.10
C ASN A 174 -11.40 -6.11 0.05
N ASN A 175 -10.75 -6.38 1.19
CA ASN A 175 -10.77 -5.46 2.32
C ASN A 175 -10.12 -4.11 1.99
N ARG A 176 -8.99 -4.10 1.26
CA ARG A 176 -8.36 -2.86 0.76
C ARG A 176 -9.29 -2.07 -0.17
N LYS A 177 -10.00 -2.74 -1.08
CA LYS A 177 -11.00 -2.11 -1.95
C LYS A 177 -12.16 -1.50 -1.15
N GLN A 178 -12.68 -2.23 -0.16
CA GLN A 178 -13.73 -1.73 0.72
C GLN A 178 -13.29 -0.50 1.52
N ILE A 179 -12.07 -0.52 2.08
CA ILE A 179 -11.50 0.63 2.81
C ILE A 179 -11.49 1.86 1.89
N LYS A 180 -10.94 1.73 0.69
CA LYS A 180 -10.88 2.83 -0.28
C LYS A 180 -12.27 3.40 -0.61
N LEU A 181 -13.26 2.53 -0.86
CA LEU A 181 -14.63 2.95 -1.17
C LEU A 181 -15.30 3.68 0.00
N LEU A 182 -15.06 3.23 1.25
CA LEU A 182 -15.58 3.88 2.45
C LEU A 182 -14.93 5.26 2.68
N GLU A 183 -13.62 5.38 2.44
CA GLU A 183 -12.91 6.67 2.50
C GLU A 183 -13.43 7.65 1.44
N GLU A 184 -13.63 7.19 0.20
CA GLU A 184 -14.21 7.97 -0.88
C GLU A 184 -15.66 8.39 -0.56
N ALA A 185 -16.47 7.50 0.01
CA ALA A 185 -17.86 7.79 0.39
C ALA A 185 -17.92 8.90 1.45
N ALA A 186 -17.08 8.82 2.48
CA ALA A 186 -17.01 9.85 3.51
C ALA A 186 -16.51 11.20 2.95
N GLN A 187 -15.52 11.16 2.05
CA GLN A 187 -15.03 12.38 1.39
C GLN A 187 -16.08 13.03 0.49
N ARG A 188 -16.84 12.22 -0.27
CA ARG A 188 -17.95 12.73 -1.10
C ARG A 188 -19.04 13.35 -0.25
N LEU A 189 -19.41 12.70 0.87
CA LEU A 189 -20.41 13.24 1.80
C LEU A 189 -19.96 14.59 2.38
N TYR A 190 -18.68 14.71 2.77
CA TYR A 190 -18.09 15.98 3.20
C TYR A 190 -18.22 17.05 2.11
N LYS A 191 -17.80 16.72 0.88
CA LYS A 191 -17.89 17.66 -0.24
C LYS A 191 -19.33 18.11 -0.51
N GLU A 192 -20.25 17.17 -0.55
CA GLU A 192 -21.65 17.45 -0.83
C GLU A 192 -22.28 18.36 0.22
N TRP A 193 -22.03 18.10 1.51
CA TRP A 193 -22.66 18.88 2.58
C TRP A 193 -21.98 20.23 2.83
N PHE A 194 -20.66 20.29 2.78
CA PHE A 194 -19.91 21.47 3.29
C PHE A 194 -19.20 22.28 2.20
N VAL A 195 -19.03 21.73 1.01
CA VAL A 195 -18.47 22.45 -0.14
C VAL A 195 -19.55 22.83 -1.12
N ASP A 196 -20.39 21.85 -1.52
CA ASP A 196 -21.50 22.07 -2.45
C ASP A 196 -22.77 22.56 -1.74
N LEU A 197 -22.77 22.65 -0.40
CA LEU A 197 -23.84 23.11 0.49
C LEU A 197 -25.17 22.36 0.34
N ARG A 198 -25.11 21.06 -0.03
CA ARG A 198 -26.25 20.16 -0.16
C ARG A 198 -26.46 19.29 1.08
N PHE A 199 -26.48 19.90 2.23
CA PHE A 199 -26.72 19.24 3.52
C PHE A 199 -28.21 18.99 3.75
N PRO A 200 -28.62 18.10 4.67
CA PRO A 200 -30.05 17.88 5.00
C PRO A 200 -30.74 19.16 5.42
N GLY A 201 -31.79 19.54 4.71
CA GLY A 201 -32.58 20.78 4.92
C GLY A 201 -32.05 22.02 4.16
N HIS A 202 -31.03 21.85 3.30
CA HIS A 202 -30.48 22.95 2.50
C HIS A 202 -31.53 23.67 1.62
N GLU A 203 -32.55 22.96 1.15
CA GLU A 203 -33.61 23.52 0.31
C GLU A 203 -34.42 24.63 1.02
N HIS A 204 -34.43 24.60 2.36
CA HIS A 204 -35.14 25.54 3.20
C HIS A 204 -34.23 26.51 3.96
N THR A 205 -32.89 26.39 3.75
CA THR A 205 -31.90 27.21 4.43
C THR A 205 -31.46 28.37 3.53
N ARG A 206 -31.62 29.59 4.03
CA ARG A 206 -31.17 30.80 3.33
C ARG A 206 -29.62 30.86 3.36
N ILE A 207 -29.03 31.21 2.22
CA ILE A 207 -27.58 31.45 2.13
C ILE A 207 -27.35 32.95 1.98
N VAL A 208 -26.55 33.53 2.90
CA VAL A 208 -26.19 34.95 2.90
C VAL A 208 -24.67 35.06 2.86
N ASP A 209 -24.14 35.74 1.85
CA ASP A 209 -22.68 35.89 1.62
C ASP A 209 -21.91 34.57 1.62
N GLY A 210 -22.51 33.54 1.00
CA GLY A 210 -21.93 32.20 0.90
C GLY A 210 -21.96 31.38 2.19
N VAL A 211 -22.67 31.84 3.23
CA VAL A 211 -22.80 31.14 4.52
C VAL A 211 -24.28 30.76 4.71
N PRO A 212 -24.61 29.49 4.93
CA PRO A 212 -25.94 29.08 5.31
C PRO A 212 -26.38 29.68 6.64
N GLU A 213 -27.66 30.01 6.75
CA GLU A 213 -28.24 30.53 7.99
C GLU A 213 -28.01 29.54 9.16
N GLY A 214 -27.59 30.05 10.31
CA GLY A 214 -27.25 29.22 11.47
C GLY A 214 -25.83 28.63 11.45
N TRP A 215 -25.03 28.90 10.41
CA TRP A 215 -23.61 28.58 10.38
C TRP A 215 -22.75 29.78 10.77
N GLU A 216 -21.55 29.54 11.33
CA GLU A 216 -20.71 30.60 11.86
C GLU A 216 -19.34 30.63 11.20
N LYS A 217 -18.82 31.82 10.90
CA LYS A 217 -17.41 32.01 10.50
C LYS A 217 -16.55 32.07 11.75
N LYS A 218 -15.55 31.20 11.86
CA LYS A 218 -14.61 31.13 12.99
C LYS A 218 -13.18 30.89 12.49
N GLN A 219 -12.21 31.02 13.39
CA GLN A 219 -10.86 30.54 13.13
C GLN A 219 -10.70 29.09 13.63
N LEU A 220 -9.78 28.34 13.05
CA LEU A 220 -9.50 26.96 13.48
C LEU A 220 -9.14 26.91 14.97
N SER A 221 -8.43 27.92 15.47
CA SER A 221 -8.11 28.08 16.91
C SER A 221 -9.33 28.15 17.82
N ASP A 222 -10.49 28.56 17.34
CA ASP A 222 -11.71 28.67 18.17
C ASP A 222 -12.33 27.30 18.45
N ILE A 223 -12.08 26.33 17.58
CA ILE A 223 -12.76 25.03 17.56
C ILE A 223 -11.84 23.83 17.88
N VAL A 224 -10.54 24.00 17.70
CA VAL A 224 -9.53 23.00 18.11
C VAL A 224 -8.36 23.67 18.80
N GLU A 225 -7.65 22.90 19.62
CA GLU A 225 -6.36 23.28 20.18
C GLU A 225 -5.27 22.46 19.47
N VAL A 226 -4.37 23.13 18.74
CA VAL A 226 -3.25 22.48 18.05
C VAL A 226 -2.08 22.31 19.01
N LYS A 227 -1.64 21.08 19.22
CA LYS A 227 -0.52 20.70 20.10
C LYS A 227 0.62 20.08 19.31
N TYR A 228 1.84 20.21 19.84
CA TYR A 228 3.02 19.52 19.32
C TYR A 228 3.07 18.07 19.77
N GLY A 229 3.47 17.20 18.87
CA GLY A 229 3.94 15.87 19.24
C GLY A 229 5.24 15.91 20.04
N LYS A 230 5.67 14.76 20.55
CA LYS A 230 6.86 14.64 21.41
C LYS A 230 7.78 13.54 20.94
N ASP A 231 9.07 13.61 21.27
CA ASP A 231 10.04 12.55 21.01
C ASP A 231 9.55 11.23 21.64
N HIS A 232 9.76 10.15 20.89
CA HIS A 232 9.29 8.79 21.24
C HIS A 232 10.43 7.78 21.46
N LYS A 233 11.69 8.18 21.23
CA LYS A 233 12.83 7.25 21.16
C LYS A 233 13.11 6.53 22.47
N SER A 234 12.90 7.21 23.59
CA SER A 234 13.12 6.67 24.93
C SER A 234 11.93 5.86 25.49
N ILE A 235 10.80 5.83 24.77
CA ILE A 235 9.59 5.16 25.25
C ILE A 235 9.67 3.68 24.89
N PRO A 236 9.49 2.75 25.85
CA PRO A 236 9.47 1.32 25.58
C PRO A 236 8.35 0.91 24.63
N ASP A 237 8.54 -0.26 23.97
CA ASP A 237 7.51 -0.85 23.11
C ASP A 237 6.25 -1.24 23.88
N GLY A 238 5.11 -1.26 23.21
CA GLY A 238 3.80 -1.56 23.79
C GLY A 238 2.70 -1.64 22.73
N ASN A 239 1.47 -1.23 23.10
CA ASN A 239 0.28 -1.37 22.24
C ASN A 239 -0.28 -0.05 21.72
N VAL A 240 0.24 1.10 22.16
CA VAL A 240 -0.23 2.43 21.73
C VAL A 240 0.46 2.83 20.44
N PRO A 241 -0.27 3.13 19.34
CA PRO A 241 0.32 3.50 18.07
C PRO A 241 1.10 4.83 18.16
N VAL A 242 2.25 4.87 17.52
CA VAL A 242 3.12 6.06 17.37
C VAL A 242 3.07 6.51 15.90
N TYR A 243 2.56 7.71 15.68
CA TYR A 243 2.41 8.27 14.34
C TYR A 243 3.49 9.31 14.03
N GLY A 244 4.02 9.24 12.80
CA GLY A 244 4.86 10.24 12.17
C GLY A 244 4.25 10.76 10.88
N SER A 245 4.93 11.63 10.14
CA SER A 245 4.44 12.21 8.88
C SER A 245 4.23 11.17 7.76
N GLY A 246 4.87 10.02 7.84
CA GLY A 246 4.65 8.89 6.92
C GLY A 246 3.50 7.95 7.33
N GLY A 247 2.89 8.14 8.51
CA GLY A 247 1.87 7.26 9.07
C GLY A 247 2.30 6.55 10.35
N LEU A 248 1.77 5.34 10.59
CA LEU A 248 2.15 4.51 11.74
C LEU A 248 3.63 4.09 11.63
N MET A 249 4.40 4.36 12.69
CA MET A 249 5.85 4.05 12.75
C MET A 249 6.14 2.81 13.60
N ARG A 250 5.56 2.73 14.79
CA ARG A 250 5.72 1.64 15.76
C ARG A 250 4.61 1.69 16.80
N LYS A 251 4.66 0.83 17.82
CA LYS A 251 3.79 0.91 19.00
C LYS A 251 4.64 1.11 20.26
N CYS A 252 4.13 1.86 21.23
CA CYS A 252 4.78 2.13 22.53
C CYS A 252 3.84 1.87 23.70
N ASN A 253 4.36 1.92 24.94
CA ASN A 253 3.59 1.66 26.16
C ASN A 253 3.01 2.92 26.83
N GLN A 254 3.15 4.09 26.21
CA GLN A 254 2.63 5.35 26.72
C GLN A 254 1.72 6.02 25.69
N MET A 255 0.76 6.79 26.15
CA MET A 255 -0.09 7.64 25.31
C MET A 255 0.23 9.11 25.52
N LEU A 256 0.22 9.89 24.45
CA LEU A 256 0.31 11.35 24.47
C LEU A 256 -1.08 11.97 24.63
N TYR A 257 -2.07 11.38 23.97
CA TYR A 257 -3.46 11.80 24.05
C TYR A 257 -4.39 10.61 23.78
N LYS A 258 -5.63 10.68 24.26
CA LYS A 258 -6.70 9.70 24.02
C LYS A 258 -7.99 10.43 23.62
N GLY A 259 -8.56 10.06 22.50
CA GLY A 259 -9.81 10.61 21.95
C GLY A 259 -9.66 11.08 20.51
N GLU A 260 -10.70 11.69 19.98
CA GLU A 260 -10.70 12.22 18.61
C GLU A 260 -9.60 13.26 18.40
N SER A 261 -8.82 13.08 17.36
CA SER A 261 -7.75 13.99 16.97
C SER A 261 -7.49 13.94 15.47
N VAL A 262 -7.08 15.06 14.90
CA VAL A 262 -6.50 15.16 13.57
C VAL A 262 -5.01 15.37 13.72
N LEU A 263 -4.22 14.44 13.18
CA LEU A 263 -2.77 14.52 13.18
C LEU A 263 -2.32 15.22 11.89
N ILE A 264 -1.54 16.28 12.06
CA ILE A 264 -1.14 17.17 10.97
C ILE A 264 0.38 17.16 10.89
N PRO A 265 1.00 16.76 9.76
CA PRO A 265 2.44 16.86 9.61
C PRO A 265 2.95 18.28 9.73
N ARG A 266 3.97 18.45 10.57
CA ARG A 266 4.72 19.70 10.70
C ARG A 266 5.90 19.75 9.72
N LYS A 267 6.49 18.58 9.44
CA LYS A 267 7.61 18.39 8.51
C LYS A 267 7.43 17.10 7.71
N GLY A 268 8.08 17.01 6.57
CA GLY A 268 8.04 15.83 5.70
C GLY A 268 6.81 15.77 4.80
N SER A 269 6.02 14.72 4.86
CA SER A 269 4.84 14.50 4.00
C SER A 269 3.65 15.35 4.46
N LEU A 270 3.65 16.66 4.21
CA LEU A 270 2.69 17.63 4.75
C LEU A 270 1.21 17.30 4.45
N ASN A 271 0.90 16.72 3.30
CA ASN A 271 -0.47 16.37 2.93
C ASN A 271 -0.98 15.05 3.55
N ASN A 272 -0.15 14.35 4.35
CA ASN A 272 -0.57 13.12 5.01
C ASN A 272 -1.32 13.40 6.33
N ILE A 273 -2.52 13.92 6.22
CA ILE A 273 -3.40 14.18 7.36
C ILE A 273 -4.03 12.87 7.84
N ILE A 274 -4.01 12.61 9.15
CA ILE A 274 -4.50 11.36 9.73
C ILE A 274 -5.61 11.66 10.76
N TYR A 275 -6.73 10.96 10.66
CA TYR A 275 -7.77 10.97 11.69
C TYR A 275 -7.57 9.78 12.64
N VAL A 276 -7.65 10.04 13.94
CA VAL A 276 -7.58 9.02 15.00
C VAL A 276 -8.68 9.26 16.05
N ASP A 277 -9.24 8.18 16.61
CA ASP A 277 -10.21 8.20 17.70
C ASP A 277 -9.86 7.10 18.73
N GLU A 278 -8.61 7.12 19.19
CA GLU A 278 -8.05 6.15 20.12
C GLU A 278 -6.95 6.77 20.99
N ALA A 279 -6.31 5.98 21.84
CA ALA A 279 -5.08 6.40 22.51
C ALA A 279 -3.90 6.32 21.53
N PHE A 280 -3.11 7.38 21.43
CA PHE A 280 -1.97 7.44 20.52
C PHE A 280 -0.80 8.24 21.08
N TRP A 281 0.34 8.08 20.43
CA TRP A 281 1.50 8.97 20.51
C TRP A 281 1.78 9.54 19.12
N THR A 282 2.27 10.78 19.05
CA THR A 282 2.75 11.36 17.80
C THR A 282 4.09 12.07 18.03
N VAL A 283 4.98 11.95 17.03
CA VAL A 283 6.36 12.45 17.12
C VAL A 283 6.43 13.97 16.97
N ASP A 284 7.58 14.57 17.31
CA ASP A 284 7.82 16.02 17.30
C ASP A 284 7.69 16.68 15.92
N THR A 285 7.73 15.90 14.82
CA THR A 285 7.47 16.35 13.45
C THR A 285 5.98 16.39 13.08
N MET A 286 5.11 16.16 14.04
CA MET A 286 3.65 16.20 13.90
C MET A 286 3.03 17.19 14.86
N PHE A 287 1.85 17.71 14.47
CA PHE A 287 0.87 18.27 15.39
C PHE A 287 -0.25 17.27 15.64
N TYR A 288 -0.97 17.41 16.75
CA TYR A 288 -2.25 16.80 17.00
C TYR A 288 -3.26 17.84 17.51
N THR A 289 -4.53 17.58 17.28
CA THR A 289 -5.61 18.50 17.67
C THR A 289 -6.39 17.93 18.87
N LYS A 290 -6.77 18.80 19.79
CA LYS A 290 -7.80 18.53 20.78
C LYS A 290 -9.07 19.25 20.37
N MET A 291 -10.15 18.52 20.23
CA MET A 291 -11.45 19.11 19.85
C MET A 291 -12.01 19.93 21.01
N LYS A 292 -12.40 21.17 20.77
CA LYS A 292 -13.09 22.03 21.72
C LYS A 292 -14.60 21.87 21.68
N TRP A 293 -15.11 21.34 20.57
CA TRP A 293 -16.53 21.11 20.31
C TRP A 293 -16.81 19.63 20.11
N PRO A 294 -18.00 19.12 20.49
CA PRO A 294 -18.37 17.75 20.23
C PRO A 294 -18.73 17.53 18.76
N ASN A 295 -18.59 16.31 18.29
CA ASN A 295 -18.98 15.86 16.94
C ASN A 295 -18.32 16.61 15.77
N ILE A 296 -17.11 17.13 15.95
CA ILE A 296 -16.41 17.94 14.95
C ILE A 296 -15.19 17.24 14.34
N GLY A 297 -14.74 16.14 14.91
CA GLY A 297 -13.43 15.53 14.56
C GLY A 297 -13.33 15.14 13.10
N VAL A 298 -14.33 14.43 12.54
CA VAL A 298 -14.34 14.01 11.14
C VAL A 298 -14.52 15.22 10.19
N PHE A 299 -15.32 16.21 10.58
CA PHE A 299 -15.46 17.46 9.81
C PHE A 299 -14.10 18.16 9.70
N ILE A 300 -13.38 18.35 10.81
CA ILE A 300 -12.04 18.98 10.84
C ILE A 300 -11.03 18.15 10.04
N TYR A 301 -11.09 16.83 10.10
CA TYR A 301 -10.23 15.98 9.29
C TYR A 301 -10.36 16.28 7.80
N TYR A 302 -11.59 16.25 7.25
CA TYR A 302 -11.80 16.54 5.84
C TYR A 302 -11.58 18.00 5.49
N PHE A 303 -11.91 18.93 6.38
CA PHE A 303 -11.62 20.34 6.22
C PHE A 303 -10.12 20.59 6.05
N ILE A 304 -9.29 20.07 6.95
CA ILE A 304 -7.82 20.24 6.85
C ILE A 304 -7.27 19.49 5.64
N LYS A 305 -7.78 18.30 5.34
CA LYS A 305 -7.36 17.51 4.17
C LYS A 305 -7.72 18.16 2.83
N SER A 306 -8.64 19.11 2.79
CA SER A 306 -9.00 19.86 1.57
C SER A 306 -7.97 20.91 1.16
N PHE A 307 -7.03 21.27 2.05
CA PHE A 307 -5.96 22.20 1.75
C PHE A 307 -4.75 21.52 1.14
N ASP A 308 -4.08 22.20 0.22
CA ASP A 308 -2.72 21.85 -0.15
C ASP A 308 -1.74 22.41 0.87
N MET A 309 -1.32 21.57 1.81
CA MET A 309 -0.41 21.95 2.90
C MET A 309 0.96 22.36 2.37
N TYR A 310 1.38 21.91 1.18
CA TYR A 310 2.62 22.38 0.56
C TYR A 310 2.51 23.81 0.05
N ALA A 311 1.35 24.23 -0.44
CA ALA A 311 1.11 25.63 -0.84
C ALA A 311 1.11 26.60 0.37
N MET A 312 0.78 26.10 1.57
CA MET A 312 0.81 26.86 2.83
C MET A 312 2.17 26.82 3.53
N ASN A 313 3.16 26.17 2.93
CA ASN A 313 4.49 25.97 3.49
C ASN A 313 5.28 27.29 3.62
N ILE A 314 5.94 27.47 4.78
CA ILE A 314 6.79 28.64 5.08
C ILE A 314 8.30 28.30 4.95
N GLY A 315 8.65 27.02 4.88
CA GLY A 315 10.06 26.57 4.83
C GLY A 315 10.65 26.55 3.43
N ALA A 316 11.83 27.16 3.24
CA ALA A 316 12.50 27.22 1.94
C ALA A 316 13.21 25.91 1.53
N ALA A 317 13.86 25.21 2.47
CA ALA A 317 14.64 24.00 2.21
C ALA A 317 13.93 22.70 2.66
N VAL A 318 13.20 22.76 3.77
CA VAL A 318 12.40 21.63 4.27
C VAL A 318 10.97 22.13 4.47
N PRO A 319 9.98 21.51 3.82
CA PRO A 319 8.58 21.87 4.01
C PRO A 319 8.20 21.85 5.50
N SER A 320 7.68 22.96 6.01
CA SER A 320 7.31 23.08 7.42
C SER A 320 6.04 23.90 7.63
N MET A 321 5.20 23.46 8.57
CA MET A 321 3.96 24.07 8.99
C MET A 321 4.11 24.65 10.40
N THR A 322 3.45 25.77 10.70
CA THR A 322 3.44 26.37 12.04
C THR A 322 2.04 26.33 12.65
N THR A 323 1.99 26.39 14.00
CA THR A 323 0.72 26.52 14.72
C THR A 323 -0.01 27.81 14.38
N ASN A 324 0.71 28.91 14.16
CA ASN A 324 0.09 30.18 13.79
C ASN A 324 -0.63 30.10 12.45
N THR A 325 0.01 29.47 11.45
CA THR A 325 -0.60 29.24 10.14
C THR A 325 -1.87 28.42 10.27
N LEU A 326 -1.85 27.31 11.03
CA LEU A 326 -3.04 26.48 11.23
C LEU A 326 -4.12 27.23 12.01
N ASN A 327 -3.78 27.91 13.10
CA ASN A 327 -4.71 28.61 13.97
C ASN A 327 -5.49 29.73 13.25
N SER A 328 -4.87 30.40 12.27
CA SER A 328 -5.47 31.50 11.50
C SER A 328 -6.34 31.06 10.33
N ILE A 329 -6.49 29.74 10.07
CA ILE A 329 -7.36 29.26 8.99
C ILE A 329 -8.82 29.58 9.33
N ASN A 330 -9.48 30.29 8.44
CA ASN A 330 -10.92 30.55 8.56
C ASN A 330 -11.72 29.30 8.19
N VAL A 331 -12.73 29.00 8.98
CA VAL A 331 -13.62 27.85 8.79
C VAL A 331 -15.06 28.29 8.96
N ILE A 332 -15.94 27.81 8.11
CA ILE A 332 -17.40 27.97 8.26
C ILE A 332 -17.89 26.75 9.00
N ILE A 333 -18.38 26.96 10.22
CA ILE A 333 -18.84 25.90 11.11
C ILE A 333 -20.33 25.68 10.93
N PRO A 334 -20.76 24.46 10.56
CA PRO A 334 -22.16 24.08 10.46
C PRO A 334 -22.88 24.12 11.82
N SER A 335 -24.22 24.11 11.78
CA SER A 335 -25.02 23.95 13.00
C SER A 335 -24.67 22.64 13.72
N CYS A 336 -24.85 22.61 15.04
CA CYS A 336 -24.58 21.41 15.85
C CYS A 336 -25.34 20.18 15.37
N GLU A 337 -26.54 20.34 14.85
CA GLU A 337 -27.35 19.24 14.30
C GLU A 337 -26.73 18.64 13.05
N ILE A 338 -26.30 19.46 12.10
CA ILE A 338 -25.64 19.01 10.86
C ILE A 338 -24.31 18.33 11.19
N LEU A 339 -23.51 18.89 12.09
CA LEU A 339 -22.26 18.27 12.57
C LEU A 339 -22.52 16.88 13.20
N LYS A 340 -23.53 16.78 14.08
CA LYS A 340 -23.90 15.52 14.72
C LYS A 340 -24.36 14.46 13.70
N ASN A 341 -25.17 14.85 12.71
CA ASN A 341 -25.63 13.95 11.67
C ASN A 341 -24.47 13.48 10.79
N PHE A 342 -23.60 14.38 10.38
CA PHE A 342 -22.39 14.04 9.61
C PHE A 342 -21.46 13.10 10.38
N GLN A 343 -21.15 13.43 11.63
CA GLN A 343 -20.29 12.64 12.51
C GLN A 343 -20.88 11.23 12.73
N SER A 344 -22.17 11.13 13.00
CA SER A 344 -22.81 9.82 13.24
C SER A 344 -22.76 8.92 12.00
N THR A 345 -22.98 9.48 10.81
CA THR A 345 -22.91 8.75 9.54
C THR A 345 -21.49 8.32 9.22
N THR A 346 -20.52 9.24 9.30
CA THR A 346 -19.13 8.97 8.95
C THR A 346 -18.43 8.06 9.96
N LYS A 347 -18.77 8.12 11.26
CA LYS A 347 -18.21 7.20 12.27
C LYS A 347 -18.50 5.73 11.97
N VAL A 348 -19.62 5.42 11.32
CA VAL A 348 -19.91 4.04 10.87
C VAL A 348 -18.88 3.58 9.84
N TYR A 349 -18.52 4.47 8.89
CA TYR A 349 -17.49 4.17 7.88
C TYR A 349 -16.12 3.98 8.53
N PHE A 350 -15.70 4.88 9.40
CA PHE A 350 -14.39 4.76 10.09
C PHE A 350 -14.29 3.51 10.95
N ARG A 351 -15.34 3.13 11.70
CA ARG A 351 -15.38 1.87 12.45
C ARG A 351 -15.23 0.65 11.52
N LYS A 352 -15.91 0.65 10.38
CA LYS A 352 -15.78 -0.44 9.40
C LYS A 352 -14.37 -0.49 8.82
N ILE A 353 -13.75 0.65 8.51
CA ILE A 353 -12.36 0.75 8.04
C ILE A 353 -11.41 0.13 9.06
N GLU A 354 -11.54 0.46 10.35
CA GLU A 354 -10.70 -0.12 11.40
C GLU A 354 -10.85 -1.64 11.53
N LEU A 355 -12.07 -2.15 11.43
CA LEU A 355 -12.32 -3.61 11.41
C LEU A 355 -11.64 -4.28 10.21
N LEU A 356 -11.76 -3.69 9.01
CA LEU A 356 -11.13 -4.22 7.79
C LEU A 356 -9.60 -4.19 7.87
N LYS A 357 -9.01 -3.12 8.44
CA LYS A 357 -7.55 -3.05 8.68
C LYS A 357 -7.08 -4.17 9.61
N ARG A 358 -7.78 -4.40 10.72
CA ARG A 358 -7.47 -5.51 11.65
C ARG A 358 -7.58 -6.88 10.99
N GLN A 359 -8.57 -7.09 10.12
CA GLN A 359 -8.68 -8.33 9.36
C GLN A 359 -7.49 -8.54 8.40
N ILE A 360 -6.99 -7.47 7.79
CA ILE A 360 -5.77 -7.52 6.94
C ILE A 360 -4.53 -7.85 7.79
N GLU A 361 -4.42 -7.32 9.00
CA GLU A 361 -3.29 -7.59 9.89
C GLU A 361 -3.27 -9.04 10.43
N MET A 362 -4.43 -9.70 10.49
CA MET A 362 -4.57 -11.08 10.97
C MET A 362 -4.48 -12.13 9.85
N ALA A 363 -4.61 -11.71 8.58
CA ALA A 363 -4.53 -12.58 7.41
C ALA A 363 -3.08 -12.75 6.93
#